data_0d40a886d842eb22e16e6e35a22ac31d
#
_entry.id   0d40a886d842eb22e16e6e35a22ac31d
#
_cell.length_a   1.000
_cell.length_b   1.000
_cell.length_c   1.000
_cell.angle_alpha   90.00
_cell.angle_beta   90.00
_cell.angle_gamma   90.00
#
_symmetry.space_group_name_H-M   'P 1'
#
loop_
_entity.id
_entity.type
_entity.pdbx_description
1 polymer ?
#
loop_
_entity_poly.entity_id
_entity_poly.type
_entity_poly.pdbx_seq_one_letter_code
_entity_poly.pdbx_strand_id
1 'polypeptide(L)'
;MSLKTIYSFFVVATTMLLVVSCNKKTNTQGRYIPANAAIVVHINSEAITAKLPWAEVKQNELFKTMYADSSLSSLVRSALDNPENTGIDTKKDMVFFMMKDSTGGYVVFEGAIKDAAKFKVYNTAALKNAAASEKNGVQYLTDNRTTVSWDKDKFFVIADAPALIRADNLDKVLNRDSMVQLPAPVTVKRDGISTAASLYTLAENKSMAGNEKFSKLVTTKADVHFWMNTEALYEGNVGMASMSMVNLRKLYEGSFTAGTVNFENGLVNVDLISYAGKEMSDLWKKYGGTKISSDLTKRYASQNVAAFFAVNFKPEGIKEFVKLLGVDGFINMGSALLGFNLDDFVKANKGDVMLALSDITKDSAGKSSANFLFAATVNDKVSFDKLVAAGSKMGKEQLRSEASKLFYNRNDPFFALGNNKAAVDNFVTKTGSSQLDFLNKISSSPIAGYANLQYILTSMKETSSKDSLGMLALDLSSKFWKYATLNGGEYKDGGVTQHIEINLQDKTTNSLKQLNTYLGTMGTILNQKKNEPNINDLRLPGNFPSGPDTSAMYE
;
A
#
# COMPACT_ATOMS: atom_id res chain seq x y z
N MET A 1 -57.17 40.35 0.76
CA MET A 1 -55.69 40.41 0.69
C MET A 1 -55.30 41.07 -0.64
N SER A 2 -54.57 42.19 -0.57
CA SER A 2 -54.20 42.91 -1.77
C SER A 2 -53.08 42.21 -2.52
N LEU A 3 -53.06 42.33 -3.86
CA LEU A 3 -52.02 41.78 -4.74
C LEU A 3 -50.60 42.12 -4.27
N LYS A 4 -50.39 43.27 -3.64
CA LYS A 4 -49.09 43.69 -3.07
C LYS A 4 -48.64 42.81 -1.89
N THR A 5 -49.56 42.24 -1.08
CA THR A 5 -49.24 41.37 0.04
C THR A 5 -48.82 39.99 -0.43
N ILE A 6 -49.37 39.51 -1.56
CA ILE A 6 -48.98 38.23 -2.20
C ILE A 6 -47.60 38.34 -2.83
N TYR A 7 -47.29 39.47 -3.50
CA TYR A 7 -45.96 39.72 -4.05
C TYR A 7 -44.86 39.80 -2.99
N SER A 8 -45.14 40.47 -1.85
CA SER A 8 -44.17 40.53 -0.74
C SER A 8 -43.92 39.15 -0.11
N PHE A 9 -44.94 38.29 -0.03
CA PHE A 9 -44.79 36.93 0.50
C PHE A 9 -43.98 36.04 -0.46
N PHE A 10 -44.18 36.20 -1.78
CA PHE A 10 -43.42 35.47 -2.80
C PHE A 10 -41.97 35.92 -2.87
N VAL A 11 -41.66 37.20 -2.73
CA VAL A 11 -40.27 37.72 -2.72
C VAL A 11 -39.53 37.28 -1.46
N VAL A 12 -40.20 37.29 -0.28
CA VAL A 12 -39.60 36.80 0.97
C VAL A 12 -39.38 35.28 0.94
N ALA A 13 -40.33 34.50 0.39
CA ALA A 13 -40.18 33.06 0.23
C ALA A 13 -39.06 32.69 -0.78
N THR A 14 -38.93 33.44 -1.87
CA THR A 14 -37.88 33.23 -2.87
C THR A 14 -36.49 33.65 -2.35
N THR A 15 -36.41 34.72 -1.53
CA THR A 15 -35.17 35.12 -0.87
C THR A 15 -34.75 34.13 0.24
N MET A 16 -35.71 33.55 1.00
CA MET A 16 -35.39 32.47 1.94
C MET A 16 -34.92 31.16 1.27
N LEU A 17 -35.43 30.86 0.08
CA LEU A 17 -34.95 29.70 -0.71
C LEU A 17 -33.54 29.89 -1.29
N LEU A 18 -33.09 31.13 -1.49
CA LEU A 18 -31.75 31.44 -1.96
C LEU A 18 -30.71 31.51 -0.84
N VAL A 19 -31.11 31.59 0.42
CA VAL A 19 -30.18 31.61 1.57
C VAL A 19 -29.92 30.18 2.13
N VAL A 20 -30.70 29.17 1.72
CA VAL A 20 -30.52 27.78 2.17
C VAL A 20 -29.44 27.04 1.31
N SER A 21 -28.89 27.68 0.31
CA SER A 21 -27.95 27.02 -0.66
C SER A 21 -26.46 27.23 -0.38
N CYS A 22 -26.03 27.59 0.82
CA CYS A 22 -24.60 27.70 1.12
C CYS A 22 -24.23 27.33 2.57
N ASN A 23 -24.82 26.28 3.12
CA ASN A 23 -24.16 25.57 4.20
C ASN A 23 -23.47 24.33 3.62
N LYS A 24 -22.31 24.51 2.97
CA LYS A 24 -21.32 23.45 2.92
C LYS A 24 -21.04 23.10 4.37
N LYS A 25 -21.49 21.93 4.83
CA LYS A 25 -21.07 21.39 6.13
C LYS A 25 -19.56 21.36 6.07
N THR A 26 -18.89 22.25 6.76
CA THR A 26 -17.45 22.29 6.84
C THR A 26 -17.01 20.95 7.40
N ASN A 27 -16.17 20.23 6.68
CA ASN A 27 -15.62 18.96 7.17
C ASN A 27 -14.70 19.25 8.36
N THR A 28 -15.20 19.00 9.57
CA THR A 28 -14.43 19.21 10.79
C THR A 28 -13.29 18.21 10.96
N GLN A 29 -13.36 17.04 10.31
CA GLN A 29 -12.37 15.96 10.45
C GLN A 29 -11.04 16.27 9.77
N GLY A 30 -11.05 17.10 8.74
CA GLY A 30 -9.82 17.58 8.07
C GLY A 30 -9.29 18.92 8.59
N ARG A 31 -9.92 19.51 9.60
CA ARG A 31 -9.67 20.90 10.02
C ARG A 31 -8.24 21.17 10.50
N TYR A 32 -7.63 20.20 11.14
CA TYR A 32 -6.30 20.31 11.73
C TYR A 32 -5.22 19.57 10.94
N ILE A 33 -5.58 18.97 9.81
CA ILE A 33 -4.66 18.23 8.95
C ILE A 33 -4.18 19.19 7.85
N PRO A 34 -2.87 19.46 7.72
CA PRO A 34 -2.36 20.29 6.62
C PRO A 34 -2.71 19.71 5.24
N ALA A 35 -3.06 20.58 4.29
CA ALA A 35 -3.49 20.18 2.94
C ALA A 35 -2.41 19.38 2.17
N ASN A 36 -1.15 19.52 2.52
CA ASN A 36 -0.01 18.79 1.95
C ASN A 36 0.41 17.57 2.78
N ALA A 37 -0.47 17.06 3.67
CA ALA A 37 -0.18 15.83 4.40
C ALA A 37 0.13 14.68 3.42
N ALA A 38 1.23 13.97 3.70
CA ALA A 38 1.71 12.90 2.82
C ALA A 38 0.84 11.64 2.93
N ILE A 39 0.41 11.31 4.16
CA ILE A 39 -0.53 10.21 4.44
C ILE A 39 -1.53 10.71 5.47
N VAL A 40 -2.80 10.33 5.31
CA VAL A 40 -3.84 10.50 6.32
C VAL A 40 -4.60 9.19 6.46
N VAL A 41 -4.76 8.75 7.69
CA VAL A 41 -5.63 7.62 8.08
C VAL A 41 -6.64 8.14 9.07
N HIS A 42 -7.90 8.17 8.66
CA HIS A 42 -9.02 8.55 9.51
C HIS A 42 -9.77 7.29 9.93
N ILE A 43 -9.93 7.10 11.22
CA ILE A 43 -10.53 5.92 11.84
C ILE A 43 -11.91 6.32 12.38
N ASN A 44 -12.95 5.68 11.87
CA ASN A 44 -14.30 5.80 12.41
C ASN A 44 -14.39 4.97 13.70
N SER A 45 -14.16 5.61 14.83
CA SER A 45 -14.06 4.94 16.12
C SER A 45 -15.35 4.24 16.53
N GLU A 46 -16.53 4.80 16.19
CA GLU A 46 -17.82 4.17 16.45
C GLU A 46 -17.95 2.85 15.67
N ALA A 47 -17.62 2.85 14.38
CA ALA A 47 -17.70 1.67 13.52
C ALA A 47 -16.69 0.58 13.97
N ILE A 48 -15.45 0.97 14.28
CA ILE A 48 -14.40 0.06 14.77
C ILE A 48 -14.79 -0.54 16.12
N THR A 49 -15.25 0.28 17.07
CA THR A 49 -15.61 -0.18 18.42
C THR A 49 -16.84 -1.11 18.40
N ALA A 50 -17.80 -0.87 17.50
CA ALA A 50 -18.95 -1.74 17.30
C ALA A 50 -18.53 -3.14 16.78
N LYS A 51 -17.50 -3.20 15.92
CA LYS A 51 -16.98 -4.44 15.33
C LYS A 51 -15.98 -5.16 16.23
N LEU A 52 -15.18 -4.41 17.00
CA LEU A 52 -14.18 -4.92 17.92
C LEU A 52 -14.21 -4.15 19.24
N PRO A 53 -15.09 -4.52 20.19
CA PRO A 53 -15.14 -3.93 21.51
C PRO A 53 -13.82 -4.09 22.28
N TRP A 54 -13.47 -3.13 23.14
CA TRP A 54 -12.23 -3.19 23.93
C TRP A 54 -12.09 -4.47 24.76
N ALA A 55 -13.19 -5.01 25.24
CA ALA A 55 -13.20 -6.29 25.94
C ALA A 55 -12.65 -7.47 25.10
N GLU A 56 -12.87 -7.45 23.78
CA GLU A 56 -12.32 -8.44 22.86
C GLU A 56 -10.84 -8.14 22.52
N VAL A 57 -10.44 -6.87 22.43
CA VAL A 57 -9.03 -6.48 22.31
C VAL A 57 -8.21 -7.04 23.47
N LYS A 58 -8.73 -6.98 24.69
CA LYS A 58 -8.08 -7.53 25.88
C LYS A 58 -7.91 -9.07 25.86
N GLN A 59 -8.64 -9.78 25.02
CA GLN A 59 -8.46 -11.23 24.84
C GLN A 59 -7.29 -11.58 23.90
N ASN A 60 -6.71 -10.59 23.22
CA ASN A 60 -5.56 -10.77 22.34
C ASN A 60 -4.34 -11.27 23.14
N GLU A 61 -3.64 -12.30 22.63
CA GLU A 61 -2.51 -12.91 23.35
C GLU A 61 -1.34 -11.95 23.57
N LEU A 62 -1.06 -11.08 22.59
CA LEU A 62 -0.04 -10.05 22.74
C LEU A 62 -0.45 -9.02 23.81
N PHE A 63 -1.73 -8.65 23.86
CA PHE A 63 -2.25 -7.78 24.93
C PHE A 63 -2.12 -8.42 26.30
N LYS A 64 -2.47 -9.70 26.46
CA LYS A 64 -2.32 -10.44 27.72
C LYS A 64 -0.86 -10.50 28.17
N THR A 65 0.06 -10.76 27.23
CA THR A 65 1.50 -10.78 27.49
C THR A 65 1.99 -9.42 27.97
N MET A 66 1.59 -8.35 27.28
CA MET A 66 1.92 -6.97 27.67
C MET A 66 1.33 -6.63 29.04
N TYR A 67 0.07 -6.97 29.28
CA TYR A 67 -0.60 -6.69 30.56
C TYR A 67 0.00 -7.46 31.74
N ALA A 68 0.56 -8.65 31.51
CA ALA A 68 1.22 -9.46 32.52
C ALA A 68 2.62 -8.93 32.93
N ASP A 69 3.17 -7.97 32.19
CA ASP A 69 4.48 -7.38 32.52
C ASP A 69 4.43 -6.68 33.88
N SER A 70 5.23 -7.17 34.84
CA SER A 70 5.29 -6.63 36.20
C SER A 70 5.89 -5.23 36.28
N SER A 71 6.64 -4.80 35.27
CA SER A 71 7.26 -3.47 35.20
C SER A 71 6.28 -2.35 34.86
N LEU A 72 5.06 -2.68 34.40
CA LEU A 72 4.04 -1.69 34.06
C LEU A 72 3.58 -0.91 35.30
N SER A 73 3.62 0.41 35.19
CA SER A 73 3.06 1.30 36.22
C SER A 73 1.54 1.11 36.36
N SER A 74 1.01 1.41 37.53
CA SER A 74 -0.44 1.39 37.79
C SER A 74 -1.23 2.25 36.80
N LEU A 75 -0.63 3.38 36.36
CA LEU A 75 -1.23 4.29 35.39
C LEU A 75 -1.36 3.64 34.00
N VAL A 76 -0.32 2.96 33.53
CA VAL A 76 -0.35 2.23 32.23
C VAL A 76 -1.35 1.08 32.31
N ARG A 77 -1.41 0.35 33.43
CA ARG A 77 -2.44 -0.70 33.64
C ARG A 77 -3.83 -0.13 33.57
N SER A 78 -4.10 1.01 34.23
CA SER A 78 -5.39 1.69 34.16
C SER A 78 -5.79 2.08 32.73
N ALA A 79 -4.82 2.55 31.92
CA ALA A 79 -5.06 2.85 30.51
C ALA A 79 -5.36 1.60 29.68
N LEU A 80 -4.69 0.48 29.96
CA LEU A 80 -4.94 -0.82 29.32
C LEU A 80 -6.27 -1.42 29.75
N ASP A 81 -6.73 -1.18 30.99
CA ASP A 81 -8.05 -1.60 31.45
C ASP A 81 -9.17 -0.90 30.68
N ASN A 82 -9.05 0.41 30.51
CA ASN A 82 -9.93 1.23 29.71
C ASN A 82 -9.18 2.47 29.19
N PRO A 83 -9.03 2.64 27.86
CA PRO A 83 -8.35 3.81 27.28
C PRO A 83 -8.95 5.16 27.70
N GLU A 84 -10.23 5.22 28.02
CA GLU A 84 -10.88 6.46 28.52
C GLU A 84 -10.34 6.91 29.90
N ASN A 85 -9.64 6.03 30.64
CA ASN A 85 -8.94 6.41 31.87
C ASN A 85 -7.79 7.37 31.63
N THR A 86 -7.29 7.45 30.39
CA THR A 86 -6.30 8.45 29.97
C THR A 86 -6.89 9.83 29.73
N GLY A 87 -8.22 9.98 29.76
CA GLY A 87 -8.93 11.23 29.46
C GLY A 87 -9.29 11.42 27.99
N ILE A 88 -9.00 10.46 27.11
CA ILE A 88 -9.41 10.52 25.68
C ILE A 88 -10.88 10.13 25.50
N ASP A 89 -11.49 10.63 24.43
CA ASP A 89 -12.83 10.20 24.00
C ASP A 89 -12.71 9.14 22.89
N THR A 90 -12.83 7.87 23.28
CA THR A 90 -12.71 6.74 22.34
C THR A 90 -13.91 6.57 21.40
N LYS A 91 -14.98 7.33 21.59
CA LYS A 91 -16.16 7.33 20.72
C LYS A 91 -16.04 8.33 19.56
N LYS A 92 -15.10 9.27 19.67
CA LYS A 92 -14.82 10.24 18.60
C LYS A 92 -13.76 9.72 17.68
N ASP A 93 -13.85 10.11 16.41
CA ASP A 93 -12.93 9.69 15.38
C ASP A 93 -11.49 10.07 15.74
N MET A 94 -10.57 9.20 15.34
CA MET A 94 -9.15 9.38 15.52
C MET A 94 -8.48 9.55 14.15
N VAL A 95 -7.48 10.41 14.08
CA VAL A 95 -6.74 10.66 12.86
C VAL A 95 -5.25 10.45 13.11
N PHE A 96 -4.64 9.71 12.22
CA PHE A 96 -3.19 9.65 12.08
C PHE A 96 -2.79 10.32 10.77
N PHE A 97 -1.81 11.22 10.80
CA PHE A 97 -1.27 11.76 9.58
C PHE A 97 0.25 11.93 9.61
N MET A 98 0.86 11.87 8.45
CA MET A 98 2.29 12.03 8.26
C MET A 98 2.56 13.27 7.44
N MET A 99 3.53 14.05 7.89
CA MET A 99 4.05 15.21 7.20
C MET A 99 5.48 14.99 6.77
N LYS A 100 5.83 15.59 5.64
CA LYS A 100 7.20 15.71 5.16
C LYS A 100 7.51 17.19 4.95
N ASP A 101 8.65 17.63 5.42
CA ASP A 101 9.15 19.00 5.26
C ASP A 101 10.68 19.04 5.13
N SER A 102 11.26 20.24 5.09
CA SER A 102 12.70 20.44 4.95
C SER A 102 13.54 19.87 6.12
N THR A 103 12.92 19.58 7.26
CA THR A 103 13.61 18.98 8.45
C THR A 103 13.50 17.45 8.47
N GLY A 104 12.77 16.85 7.52
CA GLY A 104 12.52 15.41 7.43
C GLY A 104 11.03 15.07 7.49
N GLY A 105 10.67 14.09 8.32
CA GLY A 105 9.28 13.68 8.51
C GLY A 105 8.85 13.75 9.97
N TYR A 106 7.56 13.89 10.18
CA TYR A 106 6.93 13.71 11.48
C TYR A 106 5.53 13.10 11.30
N VAL A 107 5.08 12.45 12.36
CA VAL A 107 3.75 11.86 12.42
C VAL A 107 2.95 12.53 13.51
N VAL A 108 1.66 12.64 13.30
CA VAL A 108 0.71 13.20 14.24
C VAL A 108 -0.41 12.22 14.48
N PHE A 109 -0.72 11.97 15.75
CA PHE A 109 -1.93 11.32 16.17
C PHE A 109 -2.85 12.36 16.79
N GLU A 110 -4.05 12.48 16.26
CA GLU A 110 -5.08 13.45 16.65
C GLU A 110 -6.29 12.71 17.22
N GLY A 111 -6.84 13.23 18.32
CA GLY A 111 -8.06 12.72 18.90
C GLY A 111 -8.79 13.75 19.75
N ALA A 112 -9.97 13.36 20.25
CA ALA A 112 -10.78 14.19 21.11
C ALA A 112 -10.48 13.91 22.60
N ILE A 113 -10.65 14.93 23.42
CA ILE A 113 -10.53 14.86 24.87
C ILE A 113 -11.94 14.75 25.49
N LYS A 114 -12.08 13.80 26.41
CA LYS A 114 -13.24 13.62 27.28
C LYS A 114 -13.04 14.26 28.65
N ASP A 115 -11.79 14.20 29.17
CA ASP A 115 -11.43 14.71 30.48
C ASP A 115 -9.99 15.25 30.43
N ALA A 116 -9.85 16.57 30.30
CA ALA A 116 -8.53 17.23 30.18
C ALA A 116 -7.67 17.10 31.45
N ALA A 117 -8.26 16.98 32.63
CA ALA A 117 -7.53 16.80 33.88
C ALA A 117 -6.91 15.40 33.94
N LYS A 118 -7.66 14.35 33.60
CA LYS A 118 -7.12 12.99 33.49
C LYS A 118 -6.06 12.91 32.41
N PHE A 119 -6.28 13.54 31.24
CA PHE A 119 -5.33 13.55 30.14
C PHE A 119 -3.99 14.16 30.56
N LYS A 120 -4.03 15.29 31.29
CA LYS A 120 -2.84 15.93 31.87
C LYS A 120 -2.10 15.00 32.83
N VAL A 121 -2.82 14.43 33.81
CA VAL A 121 -2.22 13.51 34.82
C VAL A 121 -1.55 12.33 34.14
N TYR A 122 -2.24 11.69 33.18
CA TYR A 122 -1.72 10.54 32.45
C TYR A 122 -0.44 10.89 31.69
N ASN A 123 -0.47 11.93 30.86
CA ASN A 123 0.68 12.29 30.01
C ASN A 123 1.87 12.82 30.81
N THR A 124 1.64 13.57 31.90
CA THR A 124 2.72 14.02 32.80
C THR A 124 3.40 12.83 33.45
N ALA A 125 2.67 11.80 33.83
CA ALA A 125 3.28 10.60 34.44
C ALA A 125 3.91 9.67 33.39
N ALA A 126 3.39 9.61 32.18
CA ALA A 126 3.95 8.82 31.07
C ALA A 126 5.26 9.43 30.54
N LEU A 127 5.34 10.74 30.46
CA LEU A 127 6.49 11.52 29.96
C LEU A 127 7.23 12.17 31.10
N LYS A 128 7.83 11.39 32.01
CA LYS A 128 8.44 11.83 33.27
C LYS A 128 9.48 12.96 33.14
N ASN A 129 10.16 13.04 31.99
CA ASN A 129 11.23 14.03 31.75
C ASN A 129 10.79 15.15 30.80
N ALA A 130 9.49 15.21 30.45
CA ALA A 130 8.99 16.22 29.53
C ALA A 130 8.96 17.61 30.15
N ALA A 131 9.41 18.60 29.39
CA ALA A 131 9.24 20.00 29.73
C ALA A 131 7.75 20.39 29.51
N ALA A 132 7.14 20.95 30.58
CA ALA A 132 5.77 21.43 30.53
C ALA A 132 5.75 22.93 30.19
N SER A 133 4.80 23.34 29.32
CA SER A 133 4.55 24.74 29.02
C SER A 133 3.07 24.95 28.65
N GLU A 134 2.64 26.21 28.70
CA GLU A 134 1.28 26.62 28.28
C GLU A 134 1.38 27.87 27.42
N LYS A 135 0.61 27.89 26.31
CA LYS A 135 0.52 29.05 25.44
C LYS A 135 -0.87 29.12 24.81
N ASN A 136 -1.54 30.27 24.95
CA ASN A 136 -2.85 30.53 24.34
C ASN A 136 -3.93 29.48 24.73
N GLY A 137 -3.93 29.00 25.97
CA GLY A 137 -4.87 27.99 26.46
C GLY A 137 -4.57 26.55 26.00
N VAL A 138 -3.48 26.33 25.27
CA VAL A 138 -3.00 25.01 24.90
C VAL A 138 -1.86 24.60 25.82
N GLN A 139 -1.95 23.40 26.39
CA GLN A 139 -0.92 22.77 27.21
C GLN A 139 0.03 21.96 26.32
N TYR A 140 1.33 21.93 26.70
CA TYR A 140 2.35 21.18 25.98
C TYR A 140 3.22 20.39 26.94
N LEU A 141 3.55 19.16 26.57
CA LEU A 141 4.58 18.34 27.18
C LEU A 141 5.54 17.92 26.07
N THR A 142 6.83 18.26 26.20
CA THR A 142 7.83 17.93 25.17
C THR A 142 8.97 17.14 25.79
N ASP A 143 9.21 15.95 25.24
CA ASP A 143 10.33 15.09 25.58
C ASP A 143 11.05 14.66 24.31
N ASN A 144 12.32 15.02 24.19
CA ASN A 144 13.23 14.68 23.09
C ASN A 144 12.60 14.87 21.69
N ARG A 145 11.95 13.85 21.14
CA ARG A 145 11.33 13.83 19.79
C ARG A 145 9.81 13.76 19.81
N THR A 146 9.21 13.79 20.99
CA THR A 146 7.76 13.68 21.14
C THR A 146 7.21 14.94 21.80
N THR A 147 6.13 15.49 21.24
CA THR A 147 5.37 16.58 21.83
C THR A 147 3.91 16.16 21.95
N VAL A 148 3.37 16.20 23.15
CA VAL A 148 1.94 16.06 23.42
C VAL A 148 1.39 17.45 23.67
N SER A 149 0.35 17.84 22.96
CA SER A 149 -0.35 19.10 23.15
C SER A 149 -1.86 18.88 23.25
N TRP A 150 -2.52 19.69 24.09
CA TRP A 150 -3.98 19.60 24.21
C TRP A 150 -4.61 20.91 24.68
N ASP A 151 -5.83 21.11 24.29
CA ASP A 151 -6.77 22.09 24.87
C ASP A 151 -7.91 21.36 25.62
N LYS A 152 -9.05 21.99 25.77
CA LYS A 152 -10.22 21.39 26.44
C LYS A 152 -10.90 20.28 25.64
N ASP A 153 -10.76 20.28 24.31
CA ASP A 153 -11.56 19.46 23.39
C ASP A 153 -10.71 18.46 22.58
N LYS A 154 -9.44 18.77 22.35
CA LYS A 154 -8.60 18.06 21.38
C LYS A 154 -7.16 17.90 21.83
N PHE A 155 -6.51 16.83 21.36
CA PHE A 155 -5.09 16.61 21.58
C PHE A 155 -4.37 16.25 20.27
N PHE A 156 -3.06 16.53 20.25
CA PHE A 156 -2.11 16.03 19.28
C PHE A 156 -0.93 15.38 19.98
N VAL A 157 -0.53 14.20 19.50
CA VAL A 157 0.76 13.59 19.81
C VAL A 157 1.61 13.67 18.55
N ILE A 158 2.70 14.41 18.60
CA ILE A 158 3.62 14.62 17.48
C ILE A 158 4.89 13.86 17.77
N ALA A 159 5.30 12.99 16.86
CA ALA A 159 6.56 12.30 16.94
C ALA A 159 7.42 12.64 15.72
N ASP A 160 8.64 13.13 15.98
CA ASP A 160 9.62 13.42 14.93
C ASP A 160 10.18 12.10 14.37
N ALA A 161 10.03 11.89 13.08
CA ALA A 161 10.36 10.64 12.40
C ALA A 161 11.17 10.89 11.11
N PRO A 162 12.37 11.48 11.22
CA PRO A 162 13.18 11.86 10.05
C PRO A 162 13.58 10.66 9.18
N ALA A 163 13.61 9.45 9.74
CA ALA A 163 14.02 8.24 9.04
C ALA A 163 12.92 7.57 8.22
N LEU A 164 11.62 7.89 8.45
CA LEU A 164 10.52 7.26 7.72
C LEU A 164 10.49 7.63 6.22
N ILE A 165 11.20 8.69 5.83
CA ILE A 165 11.17 9.26 4.47
C ILE A 165 12.51 9.06 3.76
N ARG A 166 13.39 8.20 4.26
CA ARG A 166 14.64 7.89 3.57
C ARG A 166 14.38 6.99 2.37
N ALA A 167 14.71 7.50 1.19
CA ALA A 167 14.79 6.73 -0.04
C ALA A 167 15.91 5.67 -0.05
N ASP A 168 16.75 5.62 1.00
CA ASP A 168 17.93 4.73 1.13
C ASP A 168 17.60 3.23 0.94
N ASN A 169 16.37 2.83 1.20
CA ASN A 169 15.96 1.45 0.97
C ASN A 169 15.68 1.14 -0.51
N LEU A 170 15.30 2.13 -1.30
CA LEU A 170 15.08 1.95 -2.73
C LEU A 170 16.42 1.90 -3.49
N ASP A 171 17.38 2.73 -3.09
CA ASP A 171 18.72 2.73 -3.69
C ASP A 171 19.48 1.44 -3.39
N LYS A 172 19.29 0.84 -2.21
CA LYS A 172 19.86 -0.49 -1.88
C LYS A 172 19.27 -1.63 -2.70
N VAL A 173 18.04 -1.49 -3.17
CA VAL A 173 17.37 -2.47 -4.03
C VAL A 173 17.78 -2.30 -5.50
N LEU A 174 18.00 -1.06 -5.93
CA LEU A 174 18.28 -0.73 -7.33
C LEU A 174 19.79 -0.66 -7.68
N ASN A 175 20.66 -0.33 -6.72
CA ASN A 175 22.09 -0.14 -6.97
C ASN A 175 22.97 -0.82 -5.92
N ARG A 176 23.31 -2.09 -6.15
CA ARG A 176 24.32 -2.80 -5.33
C ARG A 176 25.76 -2.31 -5.52
N ASP A 177 26.04 -1.52 -6.57
CA ASP A 177 27.43 -1.21 -6.99
C ASP A 177 27.78 0.28 -7.11
N SER A 178 26.89 1.23 -6.76
CA SER A 178 27.28 2.63 -6.81
C SER A 178 27.79 3.14 -5.46
N MET A 179 29.10 3.37 -5.38
CA MET A 179 29.81 4.01 -4.25
C MET A 179 29.53 5.52 -4.15
N VAL A 180 28.30 5.95 -4.28
CA VAL A 180 27.92 7.34 -3.96
C VAL A 180 27.49 7.36 -2.50
N GLN A 181 28.42 7.72 -1.61
CA GLN A 181 28.07 8.08 -0.23
C GLN A 181 27.26 9.37 -0.29
N LEU A 182 25.94 9.25 -0.14
CA LEU A 182 25.10 10.43 0.09
C LEU A 182 25.47 11.03 1.45
N PRO A 183 25.61 12.37 1.55
CA PRO A 183 25.93 13.01 2.80
C PRO A 183 24.90 12.64 3.87
N ALA A 184 25.36 12.38 5.09
CA ALA A 184 24.46 12.13 6.21
C ALA A 184 23.48 13.30 6.35
N PRO A 185 22.17 13.06 6.42
CA PRO A 185 21.20 14.13 6.52
C PRO A 185 21.45 14.90 7.80
N VAL A 186 21.54 16.21 7.68
CA VAL A 186 21.57 17.10 8.86
C VAL A 186 20.23 16.94 9.56
N THR A 187 20.23 16.27 10.71
CA THR A 187 19.03 16.14 11.55
C THR A 187 18.81 17.45 12.30
N VAL A 188 18.11 18.38 11.68
CA VAL A 188 17.64 19.56 12.41
C VAL A 188 16.56 19.10 13.38
N LYS A 189 16.75 19.38 14.67
CA LYS A 189 15.74 19.07 15.69
C LYS A 189 14.51 19.94 15.46
N ARG A 190 13.34 19.30 15.30
CA ARG A 190 12.05 19.98 15.16
C ARG A 190 11.66 20.68 16.46
N ASP A 191 11.14 21.90 16.35
CA ASP A 191 10.40 22.53 17.42
C ASP A 191 8.97 21.98 17.47
N GLY A 192 8.77 20.99 18.34
CA GLY A 192 7.49 20.32 18.50
C GLY A 192 6.37 21.23 19.01
N ILE A 193 6.69 22.23 19.85
CA ILE A 193 5.70 23.20 20.34
C ILE A 193 5.21 24.09 19.23
N SER A 194 6.10 24.67 18.42
CA SER A 194 5.72 25.49 17.28
C SER A 194 4.96 24.67 16.25
N THR A 195 5.35 23.42 16.00
CA THR A 195 4.65 22.50 15.12
C THR A 195 3.22 22.25 15.62
N ALA A 196 3.04 21.91 16.88
CA ALA A 196 1.71 21.70 17.47
C ALA A 196 0.85 22.97 17.43
N ALA A 197 1.41 24.11 17.80
CA ALA A 197 0.69 25.40 17.78
C ALA A 197 0.20 25.77 16.36
N SER A 198 0.97 25.43 15.33
CA SER A 198 0.57 25.65 13.93
C SER A 198 -0.65 24.83 13.53
N LEU A 199 -0.85 23.64 14.11
CA LEU A 199 -2.04 22.81 13.84
C LEU A 199 -3.31 23.44 14.42
N TYR A 200 -3.25 23.96 15.66
CA TYR A 200 -4.40 24.64 16.27
C TYR A 200 -4.81 25.91 15.51
N THR A 201 -3.85 26.62 14.93
CA THR A 201 -4.09 27.88 14.21
C THR A 201 -4.18 27.70 12.70
N LEU A 202 -4.18 26.48 12.19
CA LEU A 202 -4.20 26.17 10.76
C LEU A 202 -5.43 26.80 10.09
N ALA A 203 -5.24 27.60 9.04
CA ALA A 203 -6.35 28.18 8.29
C ALA A 203 -7.09 27.08 7.51
N GLU A 204 -8.42 27.18 7.40
CA GLU A 204 -9.26 26.17 6.74
C GLU A 204 -8.83 25.87 5.31
N ASN A 205 -8.52 26.91 4.53
CA ASN A 205 -8.05 26.79 3.14
C ASN A 205 -6.64 26.17 3.00
N LYS A 206 -5.91 26.03 4.11
CA LYS A 206 -4.60 25.36 4.20
C LYS A 206 -4.72 23.96 4.82
N SER A 207 -5.92 23.55 5.17
CA SER A 207 -6.21 22.24 5.77
C SER A 207 -6.92 21.31 4.78
N MET A 208 -6.95 20.02 5.12
CA MET A 208 -7.71 19.02 4.36
C MET A 208 -9.22 19.27 4.38
N ALA A 209 -9.74 20.09 5.31
CA ALA A 209 -11.15 20.51 5.29
C ALA A 209 -11.51 21.33 4.04
N GLY A 210 -10.54 22.09 3.47
CA GLY A 210 -10.71 22.81 2.21
C GLY A 210 -10.62 21.91 0.97
N ASN A 211 -10.21 20.65 1.10
CA ASN A 211 -10.09 19.71 -0.02
C ASN A 211 -11.41 18.97 -0.26
N GLU A 212 -12.09 19.26 -1.38
CA GLU A 212 -13.39 18.66 -1.71
C GLU A 212 -13.35 17.12 -1.83
N LYS A 213 -12.27 16.56 -2.37
CA LYS A 213 -12.12 15.09 -2.53
C LYS A 213 -11.91 14.41 -1.18
N PHE A 214 -11.12 15.01 -0.29
CA PHE A 214 -10.97 14.53 1.07
C PHE A 214 -12.28 14.63 1.86
N SER A 215 -12.99 15.75 1.73
CA SER A 215 -14.29 15.94 2.37
C SER A 215 -15.31 14.91 1.90
N LYS A 216 -15.35 14.61 0.60
CA LYS A 216 -16.18 13.53 0.04
C LYS A 216 -15.76 12.15 0.59
N LEU A 217 -14.45 11.88 0.68
CA LEU A 217 -13.92 10.62 1.20
C LEU A 217 -14.42 10.36 2.63
N VAL A 218 -14.16 11.27 3.56
CA VAL A 218 -14.48 11.06 4.99
C VAL A 218 -15.98 11.10 5.32
N THR A 219 -16.83 11.55 4.39
CA THR A 219 -18.29 11.45 4.48
C THR A 219 -18.84 10.14 3.94
N THR A 220 -18.04 9.34 3.23
CA THR A 220 -18.41 8.00 2.79
C THR A 220 -18.47 7.08 4.02
N LYS A 221 -19.49 6.23 4.09
CA LYS A 221 -19.59 5.28 5.21
C LYS A 221 -18.50 4.22 5.09
N ALA A 222 -17.56 4.22 6.03
CA ALA A 222 -16.46 3.24 6.08
C ALA A 222 -15.91 3.12 7.51
N ASP A 223 -15.16 2.07 7.78
CA ASP A 223 -14.45 1.84 9.04
C ASP A 223 -13.16 2.68 9.12
N VAL A 224 -12.45 2.76 7.99
CA VAL A 224 -11.22 3.54 7.86
C VAL A 224 -11.23 4.27 6.52
N HIS A 225 -10.81 5.53 6.53
CA HIS A 225 -10.54 6.30 5.33
C HIS A 225 -9.03 6.51 5.21
N PHE A 226 -8.53 6.37 4.00
CA PHE A 226 -7.12 6.46 3.68
C PHE A 226 -6.89 7.53 2.60
N TRP A 227 -5.88 8.35 2.80
CA TRP A 227 -5.41 9.34 1.83
C TRP A 227 -3.89 9.29 1.76
N MET A 228 -3.34 9.20 0.56
CA MET A 228 -1.91 9.22 0.30
C MET A 228 -1.60 10.24 -0.80
N ASN A 229 -0.87 11.27 -0.46
CA ASN A 229 -0.39 12.28 -1.41
C ASN A 229 0.96 11.80 -1.98
N THR A 230 0.93 11.23 -3.17
CA THR A 230 2.12 10.67 -3.83
C THR A 230 3.14 11.77 -4.15
N GLU A 231 2.68 12.96 -4.55
CA GLU A 231 3.57 14.09 -4.80
C GLU A 231 4.35 14.47 -3.53
N ALA A 232 3.67 14.65 -2.40
CA ALA A 232 4.31 14.98 -1.13
C ALA A 232 5.31 13.90 -0.66
N LEU A 233 5.06 12.63 -0.95
CA LEU A 233 5.97 11.53 -0.62
C LEU A 233 7.26 11.55 -1.45
N TYR A 234 7.18 11.88 -2.72
CA TYR A 234 8.32 11.82 -3.65
C TYR A 234 9.01 13.17 -3.85
N GLU A 235 8.36 14.29 -3.54
CA GLU A 235 8.96 15.61 -3.64
C GLU A 235 10.21 15.74 -2.76
N GLY A 236 11.29 16.30 -3.34
CA GLY A 236 12.56 16.50 -2.63
C GLY A 236 13.43 15.25 -2.46
N ASN A 237 13.07 14.10 -3.03
CA ASN A 237 13.94 12.92 -3.06
C ASN A 237 15.08 13.12 -4.09
N VAL A 238 16.30 13.32 -3.58
CA VAL A 238 17.50 13.62 -4.38
C VAL A 238 17.86 12.47 -5.35
N GLY A 239 17.58 11.21 -4.98
CA GLY A 239 17.83 10.05 -5.84
C GLY A 239 17.03 10.07 -7.16
N MET A 240 15.83 10.65 -7.16
CA MET A 240 15.04 10.83 -8.40
C MET A 240 15.52 12.02 -9.23
N ALA A 241 16.18 13.01 -8.63
CA ALA A 241 16.74 14.16 -9.35
C ALA A 241 17.96 13.79 -10.20
N SER A 242 18.69 12.71 -9.85
CA SER A 242 19.83 12.21 -10.63
C SER A 242 19.42 11.54 -11.95
N MET A 243 18.15 11.17 -12.14
CA MET A 243 17.59 10.70 -13.40
C MET A 243 17.10 11.87 -14.28
N SER A 244 17.91 12.90 -14.43
CA SER A 244 17.57 14.14 -15.16
C SER A 244 17.15 13.93 -16.63
N MET A 245 17.42 12.76 -17.20
CA MET A 245 17.04 12.40 -18.57
C MET A 245 15.59 11.89 -18.69
N VAL A 246 14.92 11.59 -17.57
CA VAL A 246 13.55 11.07 -17.54
C VAL A 246 12.67 12.04 -16.75
N ASN A 247 11.55 12.45 -17.32
CA ASN A 247 10.63 13.37 -16.65
C ASN A 247 9.75 12.61 -15.63
N LEU A 248 10.39 11.99 -14.63
CA LEU A 248 9.71 11.20 -13.60
C LEU A 248 8.69 12.02 -12.78
N ARG A 249 8.87 13.34 -12.69
CA ARG A 249 7.94 14.22 -11.99
C ARG A 249 6.51 14.09 -12.53
N LYS A 250 6.36 13.83 -13.84
CA LYS A 250 5.05 13.62 -14.48
C LYS A 250 4.28 12.41 -13.95
N LEU A 251 4.97 11.44 -13.32
CA LEU A 251 4.31 10.28 -12.72
C LEU A 251 3.63 10.60 -11.39
N TYR A 252 4.16 11.56 -10.62
CA TYR A 252 3.67 11.83 -9.27
C TYR A 252 3.13 13.24 -9.06
N GLU A 253 3.42 14.21 -9.95
CA GLU A 253 2.91 15.59 -9.88
C GLU A 253 1.38 15.60 -9.85
N GLY A 254 0.79 16.21 -8.83
CA GLY A 254 -0.66 16.25 -8.61
C GLY A 254 -1.30 14.88 -8.30
N SER A 255 -0.47 13.85 -8.03
CA SER A 255 -0.98 12.48 -7.81
C SER A 255 -1.26 12.21 -6.34
N PHE A 256 -2.41 11.60 -6.08
CA PHE A 256 -2.79 11.09 -4.75
C PHE A 256 -3.76 9.92 -4.90
N THR A 257 -3.85 9.10 -3.85
CA THR A 257 -4.80 7.99 -3.74
C THR A 257 -5.71 8.23 -2.55
N ALA A 258 -7.01 8.06 -2.75
CA ALA A 258 -8.03 8.11 -1.72
C ALA A 258 -8.75 6.77 -1.66
N GLY A 259 -9.09 6.31 -0.46
CA GLY A 259 -9.78 5.03 -0.35
C GLY A 259 -10.42 4.77 0.99
N THR A 260 -11.17 3.68 1.04
CA THR A 260 -11.87 3.19 2.23
C THR A 260 -11.50 1.75 2.51
N VAL A 261 -11.51 1.38 3.78
CA VAL A 261 -11.37 -0.01 4.25
C VAL A 261 -12.60 -0.36 5.09
N ASN A 262 -13.21 -1.49 4.80
CA ASN A 262 -14.34 -2.04 5.53
C ASN A 262 -14.06 -3.47 5.99
N PHE A 263 -14.33 -3.74 7.26
CA PHE A 263 -14.20 -5.05 7.87
C PHE A 263 -15.57 -5.72 7.94
N GLU A 264 -15.77 -6.73 7.11
CA GLU A 264 -17.01 -7.51 7.04
C GLU A 264 -16.81 -8.94 7.58
N ASN A 265 -17.84 -9.77 7.58
CA ASN A 265 -17.69 -11.16 8.01
C ASN A 265 -16.82 -11.94 7.01
N GLY A 266 -15.66 -12.38 7.49
CA GLY A 266 -14.67 -13.14 6.69
C GLY A 266 -14.09 -12.40 5.50
N LEU A 267 -14.18 -11.06 5.46
CA LEU A 267 -13.81 -10.27 4.30
C LEU A 267 -13.30 -8.88 4.72
N VAL A 268 -12.19 -8.44 4.13
CA VAL A 268 -11.74 -7.06 4.16
C VAL A 268 -11.90 -6.48 2.76
N ASN A 269 -12.73 -5.44 2.64
CA ASN A 269 -12.94 -4.69 1.41
C ASN A 269 -12.11 -3.41 1.41
N VAL A 270 -11.40 -3.16 0.31
CA VAL A 270 -10.65 -1.93 0.10
C VAL A 270 -11.04 -1.33 -1.24
N ASP A 271 -11.60 -0.12 -1.19
CA ASP A 271 -11.93 0.66 -2.38
C ASP A 271 -10.96 1.82 -2.50
N LEU A 272 -10.29 1.95 -3.64
CA LEU A 272 -9.32 3.00 -3.91
C LEU A 272 -9.68 3.76 -5.17
N ILE A 273 -9.37 5.06 -5.20
CA ILE A 273 -9.36 5.88 -6.40
C ILE A 273 -8.01 6.59 -6.46
N SER A 274 -7.23 6.31 -7.49
CA SER A 274 -5.94 6.93 -7.74
C SER A 274 -6.14 8.09 -8.71
N TYR A 275 -5.80 9.29 -8.26
CA TYR A 275 -5.83 10.51 -9.04
C TYR A 275 -4.41 10.84 -9.50
N ALA A 276 -4.28 11.41 -10.67
CA ALA A 276 -3.01 11.82 -11.24
C ALA A 276 -3.08 13.27 -11.74
N GLY A 277 -1.93 13.85 -12.01
CA GLY A 277 -1.84 15.16 -12.66
C GLY A 277 -2.54 15.17 -14.01
N LYS A 278 -2.80 16.36 -14.53
CA LYS A 278 -3.64 16.54 -15.73
C LYS A 278 -3.21 15.66 -16.91
N GLU A 279 -1.92 15.65 -17.24
CA GLU A 279 -1.42 14.93 -18.42
C GLU A 279 -1.59 13.42 -18.30
N MET A 280 -1.29 12.86 -17.12
CA MET A 280 -1.53 11.44 -16.83
C MET A 280 -3.02 11.09 -16.78
N SER A 281 -3.86 11.96 -16.22
CA SER A 281 -5.32 11.79 -16.23
C SER A 281 -5.88 11.80 -17.64
N ASP A 282 -5.42 12.68 -18.51
CA ASP A 282 -5.82 12.74 -19.92
C ASP A 282 -5.40 11.46 -20.68
N LEU A 283 -4.21 10.91 -20.36
CA LEU A 283 -3.75 9.62 -20.89
C LEU A 283 -4.68 8.47 -20.44
N TRP A 284 -4.95 8.34 -19.16
CA TRP A 284 -5.84 7.30 -18.65
C TRP A 284 -7.25 7.40 -19.23
N LYS A 285 -7.80 8.62 -19.33
CA LYS A 285 -9.12 8.86 -19.92
C LYS A 285 -9.20 8.44 -21.37
N LYS A 286 -8.13 8.70 -22.16
CA LYS A 286 -8.12 8.40 -23.60
C LYS A 286 -7.72 6.97 -23.91
N TYR A 287 -6.75 6.43 -23.19
CA TYR A 287 -6.11 5.16 -23.50
C TYR A 287 -6.29 4.10 -22.42
N GLY A 288 -7.05 4.37 -21.37
CA GLY A 288 -7.44 3.37 -20.38
C GLY A 288 -8.08 2.16 -21.07
N GLY A 289 -7.83 0.99 -20.50
CA GLY A 289 -8.41 -0.25 -20.99
C GLY A 289 -9.92 -0.31 -20.79
N THR A 290 -10.47 -1.33 -21.39
CA THR A 290 -11.88 -1.71 -21.22
C THR A 290 -11.94 -3.01 -20.41
N LYS A 291 -12.76 -3.95 -20.80
CA LYS A 291 -12.83 -5.26 -20.17
C LYS A 291 -11.77 -6.20 -20.75
N ILE A 292 -11.09 -6.98 -19.88
CA ILE A 292 -10.18 -8.05 -20.30
C ILE A 292 -10.91 -9.07 -21.15
N SER A 293 -10.27 -9.55 -22.22
CA SER A 293 -10.83 -10.55 -23.12
C SER A 293 -11.09 -11.87 -22.38
N SER A 294 -12.35 -12.31 -22.39
CA SER A 294 -12.73 -13.62 -21.85
C SER A 294 -12.10 -14.77 -22.65
N ASP A 295 -11.80 -14.56 -23.94
CA ASP A 295 -11.15 -15.57 -24.78
C ASP A 295 -9.71 -15.80 -24.36
N LEU A 296 -9.02 -14.77 -23.87
CA LEU A 296 -7.69 -14.90 -23.28
C LEU A 296 -7.74 -15.69 -21.97
N THR A 297 -8.58 -15.27 -21.03
CA THR A 297 -8.61 -15.82 -19.68
C THR A 297 -9.12 -17.25 -19.60
N LYS A 298 -10.11 -17.63 -20.42
CA LYS A 298 -10.69 -18.98 -20.46
C LYS A 298 -9.74 -20.04 -21.03
N ARG A 299 -8.67 -19.67 -21.71
CA ARG A 299 -7.65 -20.60 -22.23
C ARG A 299 -6.70 -21.12 -21.16
N TYR A 300 -6.63 -20.43 -20.02
CA TYR A 300 -5.80 -20.86 -18.91
C TYR A 300 -6.41 -22.07 -18.20
N ALA A 301 -5.69 -23.20 -18.16
CA ALA A 301 -6.25 -24.50 -17.82
C ALA A 301 -5.80 -25.08 -16.47
N SER A 302 -4.82 -24.49 -15.79
CA SER A 302 -4.37 -25.03 -14.49
C SER A 302 -5.45 -24.84 -13.42
N GLN A 303 -5.63 -25.89 -12.58
CA GLN A 303 -6.54 -25.86 -11.45
C GLN A 303 -5.85 -25.35 -10.16
N ASN A 304 -4.52 -25.49 -10.07
CA ASN A 304 -3.74 -25.11 -8.91
C ASN A 304 -3.14 -23.71 -9.09
N VAL A 305 -4.00 -22.71 -9.23
CA VAL A 305 -3.59 -21.32 -9.45
C VAL A 305 -3.10 -20.70 -8.14
N ALA A 306 -1.83 -20.31 -8.10
CA ALA A 306 -1.25 -19.54 -6.99
C ALA A 306 -1.53 -18.05 -7.14
N ALA A 307 -1.27 -17.49 -8.34
CA ALA A 307 -1.56 -16.10 -8.65
C ALA A 307 -1.95 -15.95 -10.12
N PHE A 308 -2.79 -14.96 -10.36
CA PHE A 308 -3.24 -14.58 -11.70
C PHE A 308 -3.33 -13.06 -11.76
N PHE A 309 -2.83 -12.48 -12.84
CA PHE A 309 -2.95 -11.05 -13.13
C PHE A 309 -3.25 -10.89 -14.62
N ALA A 310 -4.18 -10.02 -14.93
CA ALA A 310 -4.48 -9.67 -16.32
C ALA A 310 -4.77 -8.17 -16.43
N VAL A 311 -4.47 -7.62 -17.59
CA VAL A 311 -4.74 -6.22 -17.91
C VAL A 311 -5.16 -6.09 -19.37
N ASN A 312 -6.13 -5.22 -19.59
CA ASN A 312 -6.48 -4.70 -20.91
C ASN A 312 -6.04 -3.22 -20.97
N PHE A 313 -5.38 -2.83 -22.04
CA PHE A 313 -4.95 -1.47 -22.30
C PHE A 313 -5.01 -1.18 -23.80
N LYS A 314 -5.05 0.11 -24.18
CA LYS A 314 -4.88 0.52 -25.58
C LYS A 314 -3.39 0.69 -25.86
N PRO A 315 -2.77 -0.10 -26.76
CA PRO A 315 -1.33 -0.08 -26.99
C PRO A 315 -0.76 1.30 -27.37
N GLU A 316 -1.57 2.14 -28.03
CA GLU A 316 -1.21 3.53 -28.37
C GLU A 316 -0.89 4.39 -27.13
N GLY A 317 -1.56 4.08 -25.99
CA GLY A 317 -1.35 4.76 -24.73
C GLY A 317 0.08 4.59 -24.20
N ILE A 318 0.72 3.45 -24.45
CA ILE A 318 2.12 3.23 -24.08
C ILE A 318 3.05 4.16 -24.85
N LYS A 319 2.79 4.36 -26.13
CA LYS A 319 3.57 5.30 -26.95
C LYS A 319 3.48 6.74 -26.41
N GLU A 320 2.28 7.19 -26.06
CA GLU A 320 2.08 8.53 -25.51
C GLU A 320 2.64 8.66 -24.09
N PHE A 321 2.56 7.61 -23.28
CA PHE A 321 3.18 7.55 -21.96
C PHE A 321 4.71 7.67 -22.03
N VAL A 322 5.35 6.93 -22.92
CA VAL A 322 6.80 6.97 -23.15
C VAL A 322 7.26 8.36 -23.59
N LYS A 323 6.49 9.04 -24.46
CA LYS A 323 6.73 10.43 -24.87
C LYS A 323 6.56 11.41 -23.70
N LEU A 324 5.54 11.23 -22.87
CA LEU A 324 5.31 12.07 -21.69
C LEU A 324 6.50 12.02 -20.73
N LEU A 325 7.14 10.86 -20.61
CA LEU A 325 8.35 10.68 -19.81
C LEU A 325 9.63 11.18 -20.51
N GLY A 326 9.58 11.54 -21.79
CA GLY A 326 10.74 12.01 -22.57
C GLY A 326 11.76 10.92 -22.88
N VAL A 327 11.37 9.64 -22.82
CA VAL A 327 12.27 8.49 -23.03
C VAL A 327 12.06 7.79 -24.39
N ASP A 328 11.16 8.30 -25.21
CA ASP A 328 10.84 7.73 -26.52
C ASP A 328 12.06 7.65 -27.46
N GLY A 329 12.96 8.62 -27.43
CA GLY A 329 14.21 8.58 -28.17
C GLY A 329 15.13 7.42 -27.75
N PHE A 330 15.28 7.18 -26.45
CA PHE A 330 16.07 6.06 -25.91
C PHE A 330 15.46 4.71 -26.24
N ILE A 331 14.13 4.59 -26.10
CA ILE A 331 13.43 3.35 -26.41
C ILE A 331 13.53 3.06 -27.90
N ASN A 332 13.34 4.06 -28.77
CA ASN A 332 13.48 3.87 -30.21
C ASN A 332 14.90 3.48 -30.62
N MET A 333 15.93 4.08 -30.02
CA MET A 333 17.32 3.72 -30.28
C MET A 333 17.62 2.29 -29.82
N GLY A 334 17.24 1.92 -28.58
CA GLY A 334 17.46 0.58 -28.04
C GLY A 334 16.67 -0.49 -28.80
N SER A 335 15.42 -0.23 -29.15
CA SER A 335 14.59 -1.18 -29.89
C SER A 335 15.02 -1.37 -31.34
N ALA A 336 15.55 -0.31 -31.99
CA ALA A 336 16.10 -0.40 -33.33
C ALA A 336 17.31 -1.36 -33.41
N LEU A 337 18.17 -1.39 -32.39
CA LEU A 337 19.27 -2.37 -32.27
C LEU A 337 18.76 -3.82 -32.19
N LEU A 338 17.57 -4.01 -31.65
CA LEU A 338 16.91 -5.31 -31.54
C LEU A 338 16.07 -5.68 -32.78
N GLY A 339 15.88 -4.73 -33.71
CA GLY A 339 15.15 -4.95 -34.96
C GLY A 339 13.66 -4.65 -34.92
N PHE A 340 13.19 -3.87 -33.95
CA PHE A 340 11.81 -3.37 -33.90
C PHE A 340 11.77 -1.89 -33.46
N ASN A 341 10.62 -1.26 -33.53
CA ASN A 341 10.38 0.08 -33.01
C ASN A 341 9.08 0.14 -32.18
N LEU A 342 8.81 1.29 -31.58
CA LEU A 342 7.63 1.49 -30.74
C LEU A 342 6.31 1.33 -31.54
N ASP A 343 6.30 1.66 -32.82
CA ASP A 343 5.13 1.45 -33.68
C ASP A 343 4.88 -0.04 -33.97
N ASP A 344 5.95 -0.85 -34.11
CA ASP A 344 5.83 -2.30 -34.19
C ASP A 344 5.22 -2.87 -32.89
N PHE A 345 5.61 -2.35 -31.72
CA PHE A 345 5.01 -2.75 -30.44
C PHE A 345 3.49 -2.44 -30.41
N VAL A 346 3.11 -1.24 -30.80
CA VAL A 346 1.70 -0.80 -30.82
C VAL A 346 0.90 -1.67 -31.80
N LYS A 347 1.37 -1.88 -33.03
CA LYS A 347 0.70 -2.69 -34.04
C LYS A 347 0.58 -4.16 -33.66
N ALA A 348 1.62 -4.70 -33.02
CA ALA A 348 1.68 -6.11 -32.64
C ALA A 348 0.60 -6.50 -31.63
N ASN A 349 0.26 -5.61 -30.72
CA ASN A 349 -0.58 -5.92 -29.56
C ASN A 349 -2.04 -5.49 -29.78
N LYS A 350 -2.98 -6.33 -29.33
CA LYS A 350 -4.41 -5.99 -29.25
C LYS A 350 -4.78 -5.39 -27.89
N GLY A 351 -3.89 -5.52 -26.88
CA GLY A 351 -3.98 -4.86 -25.60
C GLY A 351 -4.35 -5.74 -24.41
N ASP A 352 -4.70 -7.01 -24.60
CA ASP A 352 -4.88 -7.93 -23.49
C ASP A 352 -3.60 -8.70 -23.21
N VAL A 353 -3.18 -8.70 -21.95
CA VAL A 353 -2.08 -9.53 -21.45
C VAL A 353 -2.48 -10.20 -20.13
N MET A 354 -1.92 -11.38 -19.87
CA MET A 354 -2.07 -12.07 -18.59
C MET A 354 -0.76 -12.72 -18.15
N LEU A 355 -0.60 -12.83 -16.84
CA LEU A 355 0.43 -13.61 -16.18
C LEU A 355 -0.22 -14.51 -15.15
N ALA A 356 0.13 -15.78 -15.15
CA ALA A 356 -0.34 -16.75 -14.16
C ALA A 356 0.82 -17.53 -13.57
N LEU A 357 0.71 -17.84 -12.27
CA LEU A 357 1.59 -18.75 -11.53
C LEU A 357 0.74 -19.90 -11.03
N SER A 358 1.20 -21.12 -11.22
CA SER A 358 0.48 -22.33 -10.82
C SER A 358 1.41 -23.49 -10.47
N ASP A 359 0.82 -24.55 -9.94
CA ASP A 359 1.46 -25.86 -9.74
C ASP A 359 2.83 -25.73 -9.06
N ILE A 360 2.81 -25.10 -7.86
CA ILE A 360 4.01 -25.00 -7.03
C ILE A 360 4.40 -26.41 -6.61
N THR A 361 5.60 -26.84 -6.99
CA THR A 361 6.15 -28.17 -6.75
C THR A 361 7.51 -28.05 -6.08
N LYS A 362 7.95 -29.17 -5.49
CA LYS A 362 9.27 -29.29 -4.89
C LYS A 362 10.01 -30.45 -5.56
N ASP A 363 11.25 -30.22 -5.96
CA ASP A 363 12.08 -31.30 -6.49
C ASP A 363 12.69 -32.17 -5.37
N SER A 364 13.36 -33.26 -5.75
CA SER A 364 13.99 -34.19 -4.80
C SER A 364 15.11 -33.55 -3.96
N ALA A 365 15.69 -32.43 -4.42
CA ALA A 365 16.66 -31.64 -3.68
C ALA A 365 16.02 -30.59 -2.75
N GLY A 366 14.69 -30.54 -2.71
CA GLY A 366 13.93 -29.60 -1.88
C GLY A 366 13.79 -28.20 -2.46
N LYS A 367 14.20 -27.97 -3.72
CA LYS A 367 14.06 -26.68 -4.40
C LYS A 367 12.63 -26.51 -4.92
N SER A 368 12.00 -25.42 -4.54
CA SER A 368 10.66 -25.06 -5.03
C SER A 368 10.70 -24.50 -6.44
N SER A 369 9.74 -24.89 -7.25
CA SER A 369 9.47 -24.34 -8.56
C SER A 369 7.97 -24.12 -8.76
N ALA A 370 7.61 -23.19 -9.64
CA ALA A 370 6.22 -22.96 -10.04
C ALA A 370 6.15 -22.87 -11.57
N ASN A 371 5.03 -23.29 -12.13
CA ASN A 371 4.75 -23.02 -13.51
C ASN A 371 4.34 -21.55 -13.66
N PHE A 372 4.94 -20.82 -14.57
CA PHE A 372 4.44 -19.52 -15.00
C PHE A 372 3.99 -19.56 -16.45
N LEU A 373 2.99 -18.77 -16.75
CA LEU A 373 2.45 -18.56 -18.09
C LEU A 373 2.18 -17.08 -18.29
N PHE A 374 2.91 -16.47 -19.22
CA PHE A 374 2.57 -15.16 -19.78
C PHE A 374 1.80 -15.40 -21.08
N ALA A 375 0.73 -14.65 -21.31
CA ALA A 375 0.01 -14.70 -22.58
C ALA A 375 -0.46 -13.31 -23.00
N ALA A 376 -0.57 -13.11 -24.32
CA ALA A 376 -1.00 -11.85 -24.92
C ALA A 376 -1.87 -12.09 -26.14
N THR A 377 -2.75 -11.11 -26.44
CA THR A 377 -3.50 -11.08 -27.70
C THR A 377 -2.67 -10.44 -28.80
N VAL A 378 -2.61 -11.10 -29.95
CA VAL A 378 -1.87 -10.65 -31.14
C VAL A 378 -2.81 -9.89 -32.07
N ASN A 379 -2.36 -8.75 -32.59
CA ASN A 379 -3.08 -7.94 -33.58
C ASN A 379 -2.42 -8.07 -34.97
N ASP A 380 -1.19 -7.57 -35.11
CA ASP A 380 -0.41 -7.69 -36.35
C ASP A 380 0.71 -8.72 -36.20
N LYS A 381 0.62 -9.78 -37.01
CA LYS A 381 1.54 -10.90 -36.97
C LYS A 381 2.98 -10.50 -37.28
N VAL A 382 3.18 -9.67 -38.30
CA VAL A 382 4.51 -9.30 -38.79
C VAL A 382 5.25 -8.47 -37.72
N SER A 383 4.54 -7.50 -37.15
CA SER A 383 5.08 -6.68 -36.05
C SER A 383 5.34 -7.53 -34.80
N PHE A 384 4.45 -8.50 -34.49
CA PHE A 384 4.63 -9.37 -33.33
C PHE A 384 5.84 -10.29 -33.50
N ASP A 385 6.09 -10.82 -34.70
CA ASP A 385 7.27 -11.65 -34.99
C ASP A 385 8.59 -10.89 -34.77
N LYS A 386 8.64 -9.60 -35.05
CA LYS A 386 9.80 -8.77 -34.71
C LYS A 386 10.05 -8.70 -33.21
N LEU A 387 8.96 -8.56 -32.39
CA LEU A 387 9.08 -8.55 -30.92
C LEU A 387 9.58 -9.90 -30.39
N VAL A 388 9.06 -11.02 -30.91
CA VAL A 388 9.53 -12.37 -30.53
C VAL A 388 10.98 -12.57 -30.90
N ALA A 389 11.40 -12.14 -32.09
CA ALA A 389 12.79 -12.22 -32.55
C ALA A 389 13.72 -11.39 -31.65
N ALA A 390 13.31 -10.17 -31.27
CA ALA A 390 14.04 -9.32 -30.34
C ALA A 390 14.18 -9.98 -28.96
N GLY A 391 13.08 -10.49 -28.40
CA GLY A 391 13.09 -11.21 -27.13
C GLY A 391 14.01 -12.44 -27.15
N SER A 392 14.03 -13.18 -28.27
CA SER A 392 14.90 -14.34 -28.45
C SER A 392 16.38 -13.95 -28.51
N LYS A 393 16.74 -12.80 -29.10
CA LYS A 393 18.12 -12.28 -29.10
C LYS A 393 18.56 -11.91 -27.68
N MET A 394 17.75 -11.15 -26.95
CA MET A 394 18.03 -10.77 -25.55
C MET A 394 18.14 -12.01 -24.64
N GLY A 395 17.24 -12.97 -24.79
CA GLY A 395 17.24 -14.20 -24.00
C GLY A 395 18.49 -15.04 -24.20
N LYS A 396 19.02 -15.13 -25.42
CA LYS A 396 20.28 -15.87 -25.70
C LYS A 396 21.52 -15.22 -25.06
N GLU A 397 21.51 -13.91 -24.87
CA GLU A 397 22.64 -13.18 -24.25
C GLU A 397 22.57 -13.21 -22.71
N GLN A 398 21.39 -13.13 -22.14
CA GLN A 398 21.20 -13.08 -20.68
C GLN A 398 20.99 -14.45 -20.02
N LEU A 399 20.46 -15.45 -20.74
CA LEU A 399 20.14 -16.79 -20.21
C LEU A 399 21.25 -17.81 -20.45
N ARG A 400 22.53 -17.44 -20.36
CA ARG A 400 23.67 -18.38 -20.37
C ARG A 400 23.70 -19.31 -19.14
N SER A 401 22.83 -19.18 -18.19
CA SER A 401 22.64 -20.14 -17.10
C SER A 401 21.58 -21.19 -17.47
N GLU A 402 21.91 -22.45 -17.37
CA GLU A 402 21.08 -23.63 -17.73
C GLU A 402 19.73 -23.72 -16.96
N ALA A 403 19.37 -22.76 -16.16
CA ALA A 403 18.32 -22.88 -15.14
C ALA A 403 16.88 -22.60 -15.63
N SER A 404 16.66 -22.09 -16.84
CA SER A 404 15.30 -21.75 -17.26
C SER A 404 15.07 -22.03 -18.74
N LYS A 405 14.62 -23.23 -19.07
CA LYS A 405 14.07 -23.50 -20.41
C LYS A 405 12.76 -22.76 -20.54
N LEU A 406 12.72 -21.69 -21.35
CA LEU A 406 11.52 -20.99 -21.74
C LEU A 406 10.98 -21.57 -23.04
N PHE A 407 9.69 -21.81 -23.05
CA PHE A 407 8.94 -22.26 -24.22
C PHE A 407 7.97 -21.17 -24.64
N TYR A 408 7.81 -20.96 -25.93
CA TYR A 408 6.75 -20.09 -26.45
C TYR A 408 6.04 -20.78 -27.62
N ASN A 409 4.79 -20.39 -27.82
CA ASN A 409 3.97 -20.81 -28.94
C ASN A 409 3.02 -19.67 -29.35
N ARG A 410 2.56 -19.67 -30.59
CA ARG A 410 1.68 -18.65 -31.12
C ARG A 410 0.77 -19.21 -32.21
N ASN A 411 -0.47 -18.75 -32.21
CA ASN A 411 -1.35 -18.72 -33.38
C ASN A 411 -1.70 -17.25 -33.70
N ASP A 412 -2.55 -17.00 -34.70
CA ASP A 412 -2.85 -15.63 -35.12
C ASP A 412 -3.47 -14.75 -34.03
N PRO A 413 -4.42 -15.23 -33.16
CA PRO A 413 -4.97 -14.36 -32.12
C PRO A 413 -4.22 -14.37 -30.78
N PHE A 414 -3.32 -15.35 -30.52
CA PHE A 414 -2.71 -15.52 -29.19
C PHE A 414 -1.23 -15.86 -29.24
N PHE A 415 -0.49 -15.34 -28.27
CA PHE A 415 0.88 -15.71 -27.93
C PHE A 415 0.92 -16.22 -26.49
N ALA A 416 1.74 -17.24 -26.24
CA ALA A 416 2.03 -17.73 -24.90
C ALA A 416 3.52 -18.01 -24.72
N LEU A 417 4.04 -17.69 -23.53
CA LEU A 417 5.42 -17.93 -23.08
C LEU A 417 5.38 -18.48 -21.65
N GLY A 418 6.18 -19.48 -21.34
CA GLY A 418 6.24 -20.07 -20.01
C GLY A 418 7.37 -21.06 -19.84
N ASN A 419 7.52 -21.61 -18.64
CA ASN A 419 8.52 -22.63 -18.31
C ASN A 419 7.97 -24.07 -18.45
N ASN A 420 6.70 -24.24 -18.81
CA ASN A 420 6.08 -25.54 -19.05
C ASN A 420 5.55 -25.62 -20.49
N LYS A 421 6.22 -26.44 -21.33
CA LYS A 421 5.88 -26.56 -22.75
C LYS A 421 4.42 -26.99 -22.98
N ALA A 422 3.94 -27.97 -22.22
CA ALA A 422 2.57 -28.46 -22.37
C ALA A 422 1.52 -27.38 -22.04
N ALA A 423 1.76 -26.58 -20.99
CA ALA A 423 0.91 -25.46 -20.63
C ALA A 423 0.86 -24.39 -21.72
N VAL A 424 2.03 -24.05 -22.31
CA VAL A 424 2.16 -23.09 -23.41
C VAL A 424 1.42 -23.58 -24.67
N ASP A 425 1.66 -24.83 -25.07
CA ASP A 425 1.00 -25.41 -26.26
C ASP A 425 -0.51 -25.53 -26.07
N ASN A 426 -0.95 -26.02 -24.92
CA ASN A 426 -2.38 -26.10 -24.59
C ASN A 426 -3.07 -24.75 -24.62
N PHE A 427 -2.43 -23.69 -24.12
CA PHE A 427 -3.02 -22.35 -24.14
C PHE A 427 -3.30 -21.87 -25.56
N VAL A 428 -2.37 -22.09 -26.49
CA VAL A 428 -2.49 -21.64 -27.87
C VAL A 428 -3.45 -22.50 -28.68
N THR A 429 -3.43 -23.83 -28.48
CA THR A 429 -4.19 -24.79 -29.30
C THR A 429 -5.60 -25.02 -28.81
N LYS A 430 -5.88 -24.94 -27.52
CA LYS A 430 -7.22 -25.17 -26.98
C LYS A 430 -8.16 -24.00 -27.21
N THR A 431 -9.34 -24.30 -27.72
CA THR A 431 -10.53 -23.45 -27.55
C THR A 431 -11.02 -23.66 -26.13
N GLY A 432 -10.56 -22.80 -25.19
CA GLY A 432 -10.70 -23.09 -23.77
C GLY A 432 -12.08 -22.85 -23.19
N SER A 433 -12.45 -23.69 -22.25
CA SER A 433 -13.55 -23.48 -21.32
C SER A 433 -13.06 -23.67 -19.88
N SER A 434 -12.06 -22.90 -19.46
CA SER A 434 -11.66 -22.91 -18.05
C SER A 434 -12.82 -22.43 -17.18
N GLN A 435 -13.23 -23.25 -16.21
CA GLN A 435 -14.26 -22.93 -15.21
C GLN A 435 -13.64 -22.55 -13.86
N LEU A 436 -12.59 -21.72 -13.90
CA LEU A 436 -11.99 -21.22 -12.65
C LEU A 436 -12.93 -20.18 -12.03
N ASP A 437 -13.48 -20.49 -10.86
CA ASP A 437 -14.49 -19.66 -10.18
C ASP A 437 -14.06 -18.21 -9.98
N PHE A 438 -12.77 -17.98 -9.73
CA PHE A 438 -12.25 -16.63 -9.52
C PHE A 438 -12.32 -15.76 -10.78
N LEU A 439 -12.27 -16.34 -11.98
CA LEU A 439 -12.36 -15.59 -13.24
C LEU A 439 -13.69 -14.84 -13.36
N ASN A 440 -14.78 -15.41 -12.86
CA ASN A 440 -16.08 -14.75 -12.85
C ASN A 440 -16.09 -13.49 -11.96
N LYS A 441 -15.24 -13.46 -10.92
CA LYS A 441 -15.14 -12.33 -9.99
C LYS A 441 -14.28 -11.19 -10.53
N ILE A 442 -13.32 -11.48 -11.40
CA ILE A 442 -12.31 -10.51 -11.84
C ILE A 442 -12.40 -10.12 -13.32
N SER A 443 -13.20 -10.80 -14.15
CA SER A 443 -13.22 -10.63 -15.61
C SER A 443 -13.99 -9.42 -16.14
N SER A 444 -14.54 -8.58 -15.26
CA SER A 444 -15.36 -7.42 -15.66
C SER A 444 -14.58 -6.10 -15.79
N SER A 445 -13.31 -6.06 -15.42
CA SER A 445 -12.50 -4.85 -15.28
C SER A 445 -11.31 -4.83 -16.24
N PRO A 446 -10.75 -3.65 -16.54
CA PRO A 446 -9.50 -3.53 -17.30
C PRO A 446 -8.27 -4.12 -16.61
N ILE A 447 -8.25 -4.13 -15.29
CA ILE A 447 -7.19 -4.74 -14.47
C ILE A 447 -7.86 -5.76 -13.55
N ALA A 448 -7.30 -6.95 -13.52
CA ALA A 448 -7.81 -8.06 -12.71
C ALA A 448 -6.67 -8.83 -12.07
N GLY A 449 -6.84 -9.20 -10.80
CA GLY A 449 -5.86 -9.96 -10.04
C GLY A 449 -6.52 -10.99 -9.13
N TYR A 450 -5.83 -12.10 -8.93
CA TYR A 450 -6.18 -13.14 -7.97
C TYR A 450 -4.91 -13.70 -7.33
N ALA A 451 -4.93 -13.91 -6.02
CA ALA A 451 -3.87 -14.60 -5.29
C ALA A 451 -4.49 -15.61 -4.33
N ASN A 452 -4.17 -16.89 -4.51
CA ASN A 452 -4.56 -17.95 -3.58
C ASN A 452 -3.59 -17.99 -2.40
N LEU A 453 -3.86 -17.14 -1.40
CA LEU A 453 -2.97 -16.97 -0.25
C LEU A 453 -2.79 -18.27 0.53
N GLN A 454 -3.87 -19.04 0.70
CA GLN A 454 -3.82 -20.34 1.37
C GLN A 454 -2.88 -21.30 0.64
N TYR A 455 -3.04 -21.44 -0.67
CA TYR A 455 -2.23 -22.35 -1.47
C TYR A 455 -0.75 -21.96 -1.45
N ILE A 456 -0.45 -20.66 -1.62
CA ILE A 456 0.93 -20.12 -1.55
C ILE A 456 1.56 -20.44 -0.19
N LEU A 457 0.88 -20.10 0.91
CA LEU A 457 1.38 -20.29 2.27
C LEU A 457 1.57 -21.79 2.61
N THR A 458 0.65 -22.65 2.16
CA THR A 458 0.76 -24.11 2.32
C THR A 458 1.97 -24.65 1.57
N SER A 459 2.18 -24.23 0.32
CA SER A 459 3.33 -24.63 -0.47
C SER A 459 4.65 -24.14 0.13
N MET A 460 4.67 -22.93 0.71
CA MET A 460 5.85 -22.42 1.43
C MET A 460 6.15 -23.25 2.69
N LYS A 461 5.13 -23.69 3.42
CA LYS A 461 5.27 -24.56 4.60
C LYS A 461 6.00 -25.86 4.24
N GLU A 462 5.63 -26.50 3.13
CA GLU A 462 6.26 -27.73 2.66
C GLU A 462 7.74 -27.54 2.29
N THR A 463 8.18 -26.29 2.04
CA THR A 463 9.54 -25.95 1.63
C THR A 463 10.45 -25.47 2.75
N SER A 464 9.92 -25.15 3.95
CA SER A 464 10.62 -24.43 5.04
C SER A 464 11.01 -25.35 6.22
N SER A 465 11.60 -26.50 6.01
CA SER A 465 11.74 -27.60 6.96
C SER A 465 12.66 -27.41 8.19
N LYS A 466 13.29 -26.25 8.42
CA LYS A 466 14.31 -26.08 9.48
C LYS A 466 13.98 -25.07 10.60
N ASP A 467 12.97 -24.24 10.43
CA ASP A 467 12.58 -23.20 11.40
C ASP A 467 11.20 -23.53 11.99
N SER A 468 11.17 -24.06 13.21
CA SER A 468 9.93 -24.47 13.88
C SER A 468 8.94 -23.33 14.09
N LEU A 469 9.43 -22.12 14.44
CA LEU A 469 8.59 -20.93 14.62
C LEU A 469 8.11 -20.38 13.29
N GLY A 470 8.96 -20.40 12.26
CA GLY A 470 8.56 -20.05 10.89
C GLY A 470 7.48 -20.98 10.36
N MET A 471 7.59 -22.29 10.63
CA MET A 471 6.56 -23.27 10.27
C MET A 471 5.24 -23.04 11.00
N LEU A 472 5.29 -22.67 12.28
CA LEU A 472 4.10 -22.32 13.06
C LEU A 472 3.43 -21.06 12.53
N ALA A 473 4.21 -20.03 12.16
CA ALA A 473 3.70 -18.80 11.55
C ALA A 473 3.04 -19.07 10.18
N LEU A 474 3.64 -19.92 9.34
CA LEU A 474 3.06 -20.32 8.06
C LEU A 474 1.79 -21.14 8.23
N ASP A 475 1.75 -22.06 9.23
CA ASP A 475 0.57 -22.85 9.54
C ASP A 475 -0.60 -21.96 9.99
N LEU A 476 -0.35 -21.05 10.91
CA LEU A 476 -1.33 -20.06 11.36
C LEU A 476 -1.84 -19.23 10.18
N SER A 477 -0.93 -18.74 9.34
CA SER A 477 -1.28 -17.89 8.20
C SER A 477 -2.09 -18.64 7.14
N SER A 478 -1.74 -19.90 6.81
CA SER A 478 -2.47 -20.71 5.84
C SER A 478 -3.89 -21.09 6.30
N LYS A 479 -4.11 -21.15 7.62
CA LYS A 479 -5.44 -21.36 8.22
C LYS A 479 -6.26 -20.08 8.35
N PHE A 480 -5.62 -18.91 8.19
CA PHE A 480 -6.26 -17.61 8.33
C PHE A 480 -6.62 -17.00 6.99
N TRP A 481 -5.66 -16.84 6.08
CA TRP A 481 -5.84 -16.24 4.76
C TRP A 481 -6.38 -17.25 3.75
N LYS A 482 -7.36 -16.86 2.95
CA LYS A 482 -7.91 -17.70 1.89
C LYS A 482 -7.42 -17.26 0.52
N TYR A 483 -7.91 -16.14 0.02
CA TYR A 483 -7.47 -15.57 -1.26
C TYR A 483 -7.71 -14.06 -1.25
N ALA A 484 -7.04 -13.37 -2.18
CA ALA A 484 -7.31 -11.96 -2.49
C ALA A 484 -7.70 -11.82 -3.97
N THR A 485 -8.57 -10.84 -4.25
CA THR A 485 -8.92 -10.41 -5.62
C THR A 485 -8.68 -8.92 -5.79
N LEU A 486 -8.35 -8.52 -7.00
CA LEU A 486 -8.23 -7.13 -7.44
C LEU A 486 -9.08 -6.95 -8.69
N ASN A 487 -9.91 -5.94 -8.71
CA ASN A 487 -10.63 -5.44 -9.88
C ASN A 487 -10.40 -3.94 -10.01
N GLY A 488 -10.22 -3.42 -11.22
CA GLY A 488 -10.03 -1.99 -11.37
C GLY A 488 -9.54 -1.57 -12.74
N GLY A 489 -8.95 -0.38 -12.79
CA GLY A 489 -8.42 0.20 -14.01
C GLY A 489 -9.44 1.07 -14.77
N GLU A 490 -10.68 1.18 -14.28
CA GLU A 490 -11.67 2.07 -14.88
C GLU A 490 -11.40 3.51 -14.49
N TYR A 491 -11.40 4.42 -15.48
CA TYR A 491 -11.33 5.85 -15.23
C TYR A 491 -12.72 6.39 -14.91
N LYS A 492 -12.95 6.74 -13.66
CA LYS A 492 -14.23 7.22 -13.13
C LYS A 492 -14.00 8.29 -12.07
N ASP A 493 -14.89 9.27 -11.95
CA ASP A 493 -14.84 10.37 -10.96
C ASP A 493 -13.50 11.14 -10.97
N GLY A 494 -12.82 11.18 -12.13
CA GLY A 494 -11.55 11.88 -12.30
C GLY A 494 -10.31 11.10 -11.87
N GLY A 495 -10.44 9.81 -11.57
CA GLY A 495 -9.33 8.94 -11.19
C GLY A 495 -9.53 7.51 -11.69
N VAL A 496 -8.56 6.65 -11.42
CA VAL A 496 -8.57 5.22 -11.73
C VAL A 496 -9.03 4.44 -10.50
N THR A 497 -10.14 3.74 -10.63
CA THR A 497 -10.74 2.95 -9.53
C THR A 497 -10.07 1.60 -9.36
N GLN A 498 -10.00 1.11 -8.12
CA GLN A 498 -9.54 -0.23 -7.76
C GLN A 498 -10.38 -0.75 -6.60
N HIS A 499 -10.76 -2.01 -6.66
CA HIS A 499 -11.47 -2.74 -5.61
C HIS A 499 -10.68 -3.99 -5.25
N ILE A 500 -10.34 -4.15 -3.99
CA ILE A 500 -9.57 -5.28 -3.47
C ILE A 500 -10.40 -5.97 -2.41
N GLU A 501 -10.59 -7.27 -2.57
CA GLU A 501 -11.18 -8.14 -1.55
C GLU A 501 -10.10 -9.06 -0.97
N ILE A 502 -9.95 -9.07 0.35
CA ILE A 502 -9.11 -10.03 1.05
C ILE A 502 -10.02 -10.97 1.83
N ASN A 503 -10.08 -12.20 1.38
CA ASN A 503 -10.96 -13.22 1.90
C ASN A 503 -10.26 -14.07 2.95
N LEU A 504 -10.89 -14.25 4.12
CA LEU A 504 -10.44 -15.10 5.21
C LEU A 504 -11.10 -16.49 5.14
N GLN A 505 -10.56 -17.45 5.86
CA GLN A 505 -11.11 -18.82 5.91
C GLN A 505 -12.47 -18.86 6.63
N ASP A 506 -12.57 -18.27 7.81
CA ASP A 506 -13.85 -18.13 8.52
C ASP A 506 -14.68 -17.01 7.88
N LYS A 507 -15.85 -17.38 7.35
CA LYS A 507 -16.81 -16.48 6.69
C LYS A 507 -17.90 -15.95 7.62
N THR A 508 -17.92 -16.37 8.86
CA THR A 508 -19.00 -16.07 9.81
C THR A 508 -18.62 -14.96 10.79
N THR A 509 -17.37 -14.90 11.19
CA THR A 509 -16.86 -13.91 12.15
C THR A 509 -16.39 -12.65 11.42
N ASN A 510 -16.61 -11.48 12.03
CA ASN A 510 -16.11 -10.21 11.49
C ASN A 510 -14.57 -10.24 11.33
N SER A 511 -14.07 -9.80 10.18
CA SER A 511 -12.65 -9.86 9.83
C SER A 511 -11.74 -9.06 10.78
N LEU A 512 -12.23 -7.98 11.37
CA LEU A 512 -11.46 -7.20 12.35
C LEU A 512 -11.22 -7.99 13.66
N LYS A 513 -12.21 -8.77 14.12
CA LYS A 513 -12.05 -9.68 15.26
C LYS A 513 -11.06 -10.80 14.96
N GLN A 514 -11.19 -11.38 13.76
CA GLN A 514 -10.26 -12.42 13.31
C GLN A 514 -8.83 -11.89 13.21
N LEU A 515 -8.65 -10.67 12.66
CA LEU A 515 -7.35 -9.99 12.58
C LEU A 515 -6.76 -9.73 13.96
N ASN A 516 -7.58 -9.29 14.92
CA ASN A 516 -7.13 -9.08 16.30
C ASN A 516 -6.55 -10.37 16.89
N THR A 517 -7.23 -11.49 16.76
CA THR A 517 -6.76 -12.81 17.24
C THR A 517 -5.50 -13.25 16.49
N TYR A 518 -5.51 -13.16 15.15
CA TYR A 518 -4.39 -13.55 14.31
C TYR A 518 -3.11 -12.76 14.64
N LEU A 519 -3.21 -11.44 14.73
CA LEU A 519 -2.08 -10.57 15.04
C LEU A 519 -1.55 -10.80 16.45
N GLY A 520 -2.42 -11.10 17.41
CA GLY A 520 -2.01 -11.48 18.76
C GLY A 520 -1.17 -12.74 18.79
N THR A 521 -1.64 -13.80 18.17
CA THR A 521 -0.91 -15.08 18.10
C THR A 521 0.39 -14.95 17.29
N MET A 522 0.34 -14.25 16.14
CA MET A 522 1.52 -14.00 15.32
C MET A 522 2.58 -13.19 16.08
N GLY A 523 2.16 -12.17 16.83
CA GLY A 523 3.05 -11.35 17.65
C GLY A 523 3.76 -12.17 18.73
N THR A 524 3.06 -13.13 19.34
CA THR A 524 3.67 -14.07 20.32
C THR A 524 4.73 -14.96 19.67
N ILE A 525 4.44 -15.52 18.47
CA ILE A 525 5.40 -16.35 17.71
C ILE A 525 6.65 -15.53 17.37
N LEU A 526 6.47 -14.30 16.87
CA LEU A 526 7.59 -13.44 16.47
C LEU A 526 8.44 -12.99 17.68
N ASN A 527 7.83 -12.76 18.83
CA ASN A 527 8.56 -12.44 20.06
C ASN A 527 9.38 -13.63 20.57
N GLN A 528 8.86 -14.86 20.46
CA GLN A 528 9.61 -16.09 20.78
C GLN A 528 10.84 -16.22 19.85
N LYS A 529 10.67 -16.03 18.55
CA LYS A 529 11.77 -16.05 17.57
C LYS A 529 12.86 -15.00 17.83
N LYS A 530 12.48 -13.83 18.29
CA LYS A 530 13.45 -12.75 18.63
C LYS A 530 14.29 -13.09 19.88
N ASN A 531 13.74 -13.91 20.79
CA ASN A 531 14.39 -14.31 22.02
C ASN A 531 15.14 -15.64 21.88
N GLU A 532 15.08 -16.34 20.74
CA GLU A 532 15.97 -17.48 20.48
C GLU A 532 17.41 -16.97 20.36
N PRO A 533 18.38 -17.58 21.06
CA PRO A 533 19.79 -17.22 20.95
C PRO A 533 20.22 -17.45 19.49
N ASN A 534 20.75 -16.40 18.87
CA ASN A 534 21.26 -16.47 17.51
C ASN A 534 22.44 -17.47 17.49
N ILE A 535 22.26 -18.64 16.86
CA ILE A 535 23.28 -19.71 16.81
C ILE A 535 24.62 -19.18 16.26
N ASN A 536 24.60 -18.06 15.53
CA ASN A 536 25.82 -17.39 15.06
C ASN A 536 26.58 -16.61 16.15
N ASP A 537 25.96 -16.37 17.31
CA ASP A 537 26.61 -15.72 18.48
C ASP A 537 27.21 -16.75 19.47
N LEU A 538 26.97 -18.05 19.27
CA LEU A 538 27.67 -19.12 19.96
C LEU A 538 29.09 -19.25 19.39
N ARG A 539 29.95 -18.30 19.70
CA ARG A 539 31.39 -18.49 19.62
C ARG A 539 31.73 -19.61 20.63
N LEU A 540 32.02 -20.80 20.09
CA LEU A 540 32.61 -21.86 20.88
C LEU A 540 33.84 -21.29 21.60
N PRO A 541 33.96 -21.42 22.92
CA PRO A 541 35.21 -21.14 23.61
C PRO A 541 36.17 -22.27 23.26
N GLY A 542 36.97 -22.08 22.24
CA GLY A 542 37.95 -23.03 21.77
C GLY A 542 39.12 -22.32 21.15
N ASN A 543 40.18 -22.16 21.94
CA ASN A 543 41.51 -21.86 21.46
C ASN A 543 41.92 -22.92 20.42
N PHE A 544 41.79 -22.62 19.13
CA PHE A 544 42.58 -23.29 18.10
C PHE A 544 43.87 -22.49 17.93
N PRO A 545 45.05 -23.13 18.03
CA PRO A 545 46.30 -22.45 17.78
C PRO A 545 46.30 -21.96 16.33
N SER A 546 46.65 -20.71 16.13
CA SER A 546 46.89 -20.07 14.84
C SER A 546 47.89 -20.92 14.06
N GLY A 547 47.46 -21.43 12.89
CA GLY A 547 48.34 -22.07 11.94
C GLY A 547 49.44 -21.09 11.47
N PRO A 548 50.57 -21.58 10.93
CA PRO A 548 51.72 -20.76 10.61
C PRO A 548 51.35 -19.69 9.57
N ASP A 549 51.85 -18.48 9.85
CA ASP A 549 51.76 -17.28 9.03
C ASP A 549 52.39 -17.53 7.65
N THR A 550 51.57 -17.54 6.61
CA THR A 550 52.01 -17.69 5.21
C THR A 550 52.25 -16.36 4.48
N SER A 551 52.48 -15.28 5.22
CA SER A 551 52.74 -13.95 4.65
C SER A 551 54.20 -13.78 4.08
N ALA A 552 55.05 -14.80 4.11
CA ALA A 552 56.46 -14.75 3.65
C ALA A 552 56.75 -15.58 2.37
N MET A 553 55.85 -15.54 1.38
CA MET A 553 56.14 -16.13 0.05
C MET A 553 55.53 -15.29 -1.07
N TYR A 554 55.94 -14.05 -1.21
CA TYR A 554 55.93 -13.27 -2.45
C TYR A 554 56.88 -12.07 -2.26
N GLU A 555 58.18 -12.33 -2.39
CA GLU A 555 59.12 -11.40 -2.99
C GLU A 555 59.48 -11.90 -4.38
#